data_41dbf40b727b1cdc9e23dbba80325f81
#
_entry.id   41dbf40b727b1cdc9e23dbba80325f81
#
_cell.length_a   1.000
_cell.length_b   1.000
_cell.length_c   1.000
_cell.angle_alpha   90.00
_cell.angle_beta   90.00
_cell.angle_gamma   90.00
#
_symmetry.space_group_name_H-M   'P 1'
#
loop_
_entity.id
_entity.type
_entity.pdbx_description
1 polymer ?
#
loop_
_entity_poly.entity_id
_entity_poly.type
_entity_poly.pdbx_seq_one_letter_code
_entity_poly.pdbx_strand_id
1 'polypeptide(L)'
;VLFRSNNCLILKTMKTHLIAIFCLVSISLMGQKTYAPAWESLDTRPVLSWFENAKFGIFIHWGLYSVPMWSPKGTYSEWYKYWLDRKTLLGNGDFTGTEVYDYHKKMYGEDFTYADFAPMFKAMSYDANEWADLFKRAGAKYIVLTTKHHEGFALWPSKEASKSYGRPWNSMEIGAHRDLVGEYVNALRKTDLKVGCYFSLREWDNPLYNRETMDLFYERHFFPQLKDLVNNYKPDLIWADGPDSMNDKIWQVERTLSWLYSESPVKDSIVVNDRWANNTGRNMGIIIPENIAIQIVHIISLGRSVVA
;
A
#
# COMPACT_ATOMS: atom_id res chain seq x y z
N VAL A 1 -10.44 -17.76 -72.46
CA VAL A 1 -9.87 -16.40 -72.19
C VAL A 1 -10.34 -15.83 -70.84
N LEU A 2 -11.25 -16.52 -70.11
CA LEU A 2 -11.82 -16.02 -68.82
C LEU A 2 -11.14 -16.56 -67.53
N PHE A 3 -10.18 -17.43 -67.61
CA PHE A 3 -9.52 -18.03 -66.43
C PHE A 3 -8.27 -17.28 -65.92
N ARG A 4 -7.74 -16.28 -66.59
CA ARG A 4 -6.53 -15.56 -66.20
C ARG A 4 -6.76 -14.31 -65.34
N SER A 5 -7.97 -13.77 -65.29
CA SER A 5 -8.22 -12.50 -64.54
C SER A 5 -8.51 -12.73 -63.04
N ASN A 6 -9.13 -13.88 -62.68
CA ASN A 6 -9.49 -14.13 -61.27
C ASN A 6 -8.30 -14.45 -60.37
N ASN A 7 -7.26 -15.11 -60.86
CA ASN A 7 -6.07 -15.43 -60.08
C ASN A 7 -5.21 -14.20 -59.71
N CYS A 8 -5.25 -13.17 -60.54
CA CYS A 8 -4.50 -11.92 -60.25
C CYS A 8 -5.20 -11.07 -59.17
N LEU A 9 -6.54 -11.11 -59.11
CA LEU A 9 -7.29 -10.42 -58.09
C LEU A 9 -7.17 -11.08 -56.72
N ILE A 10 -7.22 -12.41 -56.65
CA ILE A 10 -7.06 -13.20 -55.42
C ILE A 10 -5.65 -13.03 -54.84
N LEU A 11 -4.60 -13.04 -55.66
CA LEU A 11 -3.21 -12.82 -55.25
C LEU A 11 -2.97 -11.39 -54.73
N LYS A 12 -3.63 -10.37 -55.30
CA LYS A 12 -3.55 -8.99 -54.81
C LYS A 12 -4.24 -8.83 -53.46
N THR A 13 -5.45 -9.40 -53.26
CA THR A 13 -6.18 -9.37 -52.00
C THR A 13 -5.44 -10.14 -50.91
N MET A 14 -4.89 -11.31 -51.18
CA MET A 14 -4.09 -12.05 -50.21
C MET A 14 -2.82 -11.29 -49.80
N LYS A 15 -2.10 -10.63 -50.72
CA LYS A 15 -0.94 -9.80 -50.38
C LYS A 15 -1.32 -8.61 -49.48
N THR A 16 -2.46 -7.94 -49.74
CA THR A 16 -2.93 -6.82 -48.94
C THR A 16 -3.33 -7.27 -47.52
N HIS A 17 -3.97 -8.44 -47.38
CA HIS A 17 -4.31 -8.99 -46.07
C HIS A 17 -3.08 -9.46 -45.29
N LEU A 18 -2.09 -10.07 -45.94
CA LEU A 18 -0.82 -10.45 -45.29
C LEU A 18 -0.03 -9.24 -44.82
N ILE A 19 0.02 -8.15 -45.59
CA ILE A 19 0.69 -6.91 -45.19
C ILE A 19 -0.07 -6.26 -44.03
N ALA A 20 -1.40 -6.25 -44.03
CA ALA A 20 -2.20 -5.72 -42.92
C ALA A 20 -2.04 -6.53 -41.63
N ILE A 21 -2.00 -7.87 -41.72
CA ILE A 21 -1.73 -8.76 -40.58
C ILE A 21 -0.30 -8.58 -40.09
N PHE A 22 0.69 -8.40 -40.94
CA PHE A 22 2.07 -8.15 -40.56
C PHE A 22 2.25 -6.79 -39.89
N CYS A 23 1.56 -5.75 -40.36
CA CYS A 23 1.52 -4.43 -39.69
C CYS A 23 0.81 -4.48 -38.36
N LEU A 24 -0.28 -5.22 -38.21
CA LEU A 24 -0.98 -5.39 -36.93
C LEU A 24 -0.13 -6.17 -35.90
N VAL A 25 0.60 -7.19 -36.35
CA VAL A 25 1.54 -7.95 -35.49
C VAL A 25 2.76 -7.10 -35.14
N SER A 26 3.24 -6.24 -36.04
CA SER A 26 4.36 -5.33 -35.76
C SER A 26 4.02 -4.23 -34.78
N ILE A 27 2.77 -3.76 -34.75
CA ILE A 27 2.29 -2.78 -33.75
C ILE A 27 2.17 -3.41 -32.37
N SER A 28 1.85 -4.72 -32.29
CA SER A 28 1.83 -5.46 -31.02
C SER A 28 3.22 -5.77 -30.45
N LEU A 29 4.28 -5.58 -31.22
CA LEU A 29 5.70 -5.77 -30.86
C LEU A 29 6.41 -4.45 -30.48
N MET A 30 5.70 -3.36 -30.24
CA MET A 30 6.27 -2.25 -29.46
C MET A 30 6.55 -2.81 -28.07
N GLY A 31 7.78 -3.24 -27.85
CA GLY A 31 8.22 -3.96 -26.68
C GLY A 31 7.79 -3.20 -25.41
N GLN A 32 6.99 -3.86 -24.61
CA GLN A 32 6.56 -3.33 -23.31
C GLN A 32 7.82 -2.98 -22.54
N LYS A 33 7.96 -1.73 -22.10
CA LYS A 33 9.17 -1.27 -21.41
C LYS A 33 9.30 -2.08 -20.12
N THR A 34 10.36 -2.85 -19.99
CA THR A 34 10.71 -3.59 -18.80
C THR A 34 11.84 -2.87 -18.06
N TYR A 35 11.81 -2.95 -16.75
CA TYR A 35 12.81 -2.31 -15.87
C TYR A 35 13.59 -3.43 -15.17
N ALA A 36 14.90 -3.50 -15.42
CA ALA A 36 15.78 -4.44 -14.73
C ALA A 36 15.85 -4.09 -13.22
N PRO A 37 16.17 -5.06 -12.34
CA PRO A 37 16.35 -4.80 -10.89
C PRO A 37 17.70 -4.12 -10.60
N ALA A 38 17.86 -2.93 -11.14
CA ALA A 38 19.02 -2.06 -10.99
C ALA A 38 18.57 -0.59 -11.07
N TRP A 39 19.16 0.28 -10.26
CA TRP A 39 18.78 1.69 -10.17
C TRP A 39 18.92 2.40 -11.52
N GLU A 40 19.97 2.11 -12.29
CA GLU A 40 20.18 2.68 -13.62
C GLU A 40 19.02 2.44 -14.59
N SER A 41 18.30 1.32 -14.40
CA SER A 41 17.09 1.00 -15.17
C SER A 41 15.85 1.63 -14.55
N LEU A 42 15.66 1.50 -13.23
CA LEU A 42 14.49 1.97 -12.52
C LEU A 42 14.35 3.51 -12.59
N ASP A 43 15.46 4.25 -12.51
CA ASP A 43 15.49 5.70 -12.58
C ASP A 43 15.10 6.27 -13.95
N THR A 44 15.08 5.44 -14.99
CA THR A 44 14.57 5.84 -16.31
C THR A 44 13.04 5.87 -16.40
N ARG A 45 12.34 5.45 -15.32
CA ARG A 45 10.88 5.49 -15.29
C ARG A 45 10.41 6.93 -15.09
N PRO A 46 9.56 7.45 -15.99
CA PRO A 46 9.07 8.82 -15.82
C PRO A 46 8.07 8.91 -14.67
N VAL A 47 8.00 10.10 -14.09
CA VAL A 47 6.88 10.47 -13.21
C VAL A 47 5.60 10.44 -14.02
N LEU A 48 4.55 9.92 -13.44
CA LEU A 48 3.26 9.88 -14.11
C LEU A 48 2.53 11.22 -13.95
N SER A 49 2.11 11.77 -15.06
CA SER A 49 1.46 13.10 -15.13
C SER A 49 0.23 13.21 -14.23
N TRP A 50 -0.51 12.12 -14.02
CA TRP A 50 -1.66 12.15 -13.12
C TRP A 50 -1.25 12.54 -11.69
N PHE A 51 -0.09 12.04 -11.21
CA PHE A 51 0.40 12.35 -9.87
C PHE A 51 0.96 13.76 -9.79
N GLU A 52 1.73 14.19 -10.80
CA GLU A 52 2.23 15.57 -10.89
C GLU A 52 1.10 16.61 -10.85
N ASN A 53 -0.06 16.27 -11.44
CA ASN A 53 -1.23 17.14 -11.49
C ASN A 53 -2.16 16.99 -10.27
N ALA A 54 -2.03 15.95 -9.48
CA ALA A 54 -2.91 15.61 -8.36
C ALA A 54 -2.59 16.37 -7.06
N LYS A 55 -2.31 17.62 -7.09
CA LYS A 55 -1.77 18.49 -6.02
C LYS A 55 -2.34 18.29 -4.61
N PHE A 56 -3.50 17.67 -4.44
CA PHE A 56 -4.13 17.45 -3.15
C PHE A 56 -4.61 15.99 -3.01
N GLY A 57 -4.11 15.30 -1.98
CA GLY A 57 -4.54 13.98 -1.55
C GLY A 57 -4.85 13.95 -0.06
N ILE A 58 -5.62 12.95 0.36
CA ILE A 58 -5.95 12.72 1.77
C ILE A 58 -5.30 11.41 2.20
N PHE A 59 -4.65 11.45 3.37
CA PHE A 59 -4.03 10.29 4.00
C PHE A 59 -4.85 9.87 5.22
N ILE A 60 -5.16 8.58 5.34
CA ILE A 60 -5.97 8.03 6.42
C ILE A 60 -5.16 7.02 7.21
N HIS A 61 -4.92 7.30 8.49
CA HIS A 61 -4.45 6.30 9.44
C HIS A 61 -5.64 5.67 10.15
N TRP A 62 -5.88 4.38 9.89
CA TRP A 62 -6.98 3.62 10.49
C TRP A 62 -6.59 2.14 10.62
N GLY A 63 -6.75 1.56 11.79
CA GLY A 63 -6.36 0.19 12.10
C GLY A 63 -6.67 -0.16 13.55
N LEU A 64 -6.05 -1.21 14.10
CA LEU A 64 -6.29 -1.66 15.48
C LEU A 64 -6.06 -0.58 16.53
N TYR A 65 -5.08 0.30 16.31
CA TYR A 65 -4.81 1.45 17.18
C TYR A 65 -5.96 2.45 17.28
N SER A 66 -6.94 2.36 16.38
CA SER A 66 -8.17 3.15 16.47
C SER A 66 -9.16 2.61 17.50
N VAL A 67 -8.96 1.40 18.04
CA VAL A 67 -9.79 0.85 19.12
C VAL A 67 -9.53 1.59 20.44
N PRO A 68 -8.28 1.65 20.95
CA PRO A 68 -7.99 2.46 22.13
C PRO A 68 -8.09 3.96 21.87
N MET A 69 -7.84 4.41 20.65
CA MET A 69 -7.90 5.83 20.22
C MET A 69 -7.30 6.83 21.23
N TRP A 70 -6.18 6.48 21.80
CA TRP A 70 -5.59 7.28 22.85
C TRP A 70 -4.08 7.47 22.63
N SER A 71 -3.62 8.67 22.90
CA SER A 71 -2.20 9.00 23.02
C SER A 71 -2.01 10.17 23.97
N PRO A 72 -0.88 10.28 24.64
CA PRO A 72 -0.53 11.48 25.36
C PRO A 72 -0.43 12.70 24.44
N LYS A 73 -0.61 13.90 25.01
CA LYS A 73 -0.43 15.14 24.26
C LYS A 73 0.97 15.20 23.64
N GLY A 74 1.04 15.52 22.36
CA GLY A 74 2.31 15.64 21.62
C GLY A 74 2.82 14.32 21.00
N THR A 75 2.04 13.23 21.12
CA THR A 75 2.32 11.95 20.43
C THR A 75 1.15 11.56 19.53
N TYR A 76 1.27 10.43 18.86
CA TYR A 76 0.31 9.95 17.89
C TYR A 76 -0.13 8.52 18.21
N SER A 77 -1.42 8.25 18.06
CA SER A 77 -2.07 7.01 18.51
C SER A 77 -1.77 5.80 17.64
N GLU A 78 -1.37 5.99 16.39
CA GLU A 78 -1.03 4.89 15.48
C GLU A 78 0.23 4.11 15.92
N TRP A 79 1.01 4.69 16.83
CA TRP A 79 2.15 4.04 17.47
C TRP A 79 1.83 3.46 18.86
N TYR A 80 0.55 3.35 19.22
CA TYR A 80 0.10 2.85 20.53
C TYR A 80 0.79 1.54 20.93
N LYS A 81 0.83 0.54 20.00
CA LYS A 81 1.53 -0.74 20.22
C LYS A 81 3.01 -0.57 20.57
N TYR A 82 3.68 0.28 19.83
CA TYR A 82 5.10 0.54 20.02
C TYR A 82 5.40 1.14 21.40
N TRP A 83 4.59 2.11 21.83
CA TRP A 83 4.73 2.75 23.14
C TRP A 83 4.35 1.79 24.26
N LEU A 84 3.32 0.98 24.08
CA LEU A 84 2.86 -0.01 25.04
C LEU A 84 3.96 -1.02 25.37
N ASP A 85 4.67 -1.52 24.38
CA ASP A 85 5.70 -2.55 24.59
C ASP A 85 6.98 -2.00 25.18
N ARG A 86 7.36 -0.81 24.81
CA ARG A 86 8.70 -0.29 25.15
C ARG A 86 8.82 0.22 26.56
N LYS A 87 7.75 0.67 27.16
CA LYS A 87 7.74 1.18 28.55
C LYS A 87 8.93 2.11 28.88
N THR A 88 9.49 2.80 27.87
CA THR A 88 10.76 3.50 28.00
C THR A 88 10.70 4.91 27.44
N LEU A 89 11.48 5.78 28.07
CA LEU A 89 11.82 7.13 27.66
C LEU A 89 12.32 7.16 26.21
N LEU A 90 11.55 7.75 25.32
CA LEU A 90 12.06 8.21 24.03
C LEU A 90 11.97 9.73 24.04
N GLY A 91 13.04 10.34 24.58
CA GLY A 91 13.08 11.74 24.89
C GLY A 91 12.98 12.64 23.66
N ASN A 92 11.85 13.30 23.54
CA ASN A 92 11.71 14.62 22.97
C ASN A 92 10.64 15.34 23.81
N GLY A 93 11.02 15.89 24.97
CA GLY A 93 10.14 16.65 25.82
C GLY A 93 9.35 15.80 26.83
N ASP A 94 8.07 16.09 27.01
CA ASP A 94 7.24 15.65 28.14
C ASP A 94 6.73 14.19 28.08
N PHE A 95 7.09 13.41 27.05
CA PHE A 95 6.63 12.04 26.86
C PHE A 95 7.67 11.02 27.31
N THR A 96 7.31 10.16 28.27
CA THR A 96 8.22 9.17 28.86
C THR A 96 8.04 7.75 28.28
N GLY A 97 6.95 7.49 27.53
CA GLY A 97 6.58 6.17 27.01
C GLY A 97 5.83 5.31 28.03
N THR A 98 5.83 5.67 29.31
CA THR A 98 5.08 4.97 30.36
C THR A 98 3.60 5.32 30.34
N GLU A 99 3.24 6.50 29.87
CA GLU A 99 1.85 6.99 29.88
C GLU A 99 0.90 6.07 29.09
N VAL A 100 1.37 5.52 27.96
CA VAL A 100 0.57 4.57 27.17
C VAL A 100 0.39 3.26 27.94
N TYR A 101 1.44 2.77 28.57
CA TYR A 101 1.36 1.57 29.39
C TYR A 101 0.46 1.76 30.60
N ASP A 102 0.58 2.88 31.32
CA ASP A 102 -0.22 3.19 32.51
C ASP A 102 -1.69 3.36 32.15
N TYR A 103 -1.97 4.06 31.03
CA TYR A 103 -3.33 4.18 30.49
C TYR A 103 -3.90 2.80 30.12
N HIS A 104 -3.12 1.98 29.41
CA HIS A 104 -3.53 0.65 28.97
C HIS A 104 -3.89 -0.24 30.14
N LYS A 105 -3.00 -0.33 31.13
CA LYS A 105 -3.22 -1.10 32.35
C LYS A 105 -4.46 -0.63 33.13
N LYS A 106 -4.65 0.69 33.22
CA LYS A 106 -5.81 1.29 33.92
C LYS A 106 -7.12 0.97 33.20
N MET A 107 -7.15 1.02 31.87
CA MET A 107 -8.38 0.90 31.08
C MET A 107 -8.75 -0.53 30.75
N TYR A 108 -7.76 -1.40 30.53
CA TYR A 108 -7.99 -2.76 30.02
C TYR A 108 -7.50 -3.85 30.96
N GLY A 109 -6.68 -3.53 31.93
CA GLY A 109 -6.05 -4.51 32.82
C GLY A 109 -4.63 -4.90 32.39
N GLU A 110 -3.93 -5.58 33.30
CA GLU A 110 -2.52 -5.92 33.11
C GLU A 110 -2.30 -7.04 32.11
N ASP A 111 -3.24 -7.98 32.04
CA ASP A 111 -3.18 -9.16 31.15
C ASP A 111 -3.73 -8.91 29.76
N PHE A 112 -4.36 -7.76 29.52
CA PHE A 112 -4.90 -7.40 28.21
C PHE A 112 -3.75 -7.00 27.28
N THR A 113 -3.64 -7.68 26.17
CA THR A 113 -2.56 -7.44 25.17
C THR A 113 -3.06 -6.58 24.03
N TYR A 114 -2.13 -6.03 23.22
CA TYR A 114 -2.53 -5.31 22.00
C TYR A 114 -3.33 -6.20 21.03
N ALA A 115 -3.06 -7.50 21.00
CA ALA A 115 -3.77 -8.44 20.14
C ALA A 115 -5.26 -8.58 20.51
N ASP A 116 -5.60 -8.33 21.76
CA ASP A 116 -6.99 -8.40 22.24
C ASP A 116 -7.86 -7.27 21.69
N PHE A 117 -7.26 -6.23 21.08
CA PHE A 117 -8.01 -5.26 20.30
C PHE A 117 -8.53 -5.80 18.96
N ALA A 118 -7.92 -6.86 18.40
CA ALA A 118 -8.33 -7.36 17.10
C ALA A 118 -9.80 -7.79 17.03
N PRO A 119 -10.35 -8.59 17.98
CA PRO A 119 -11.78 -8.90 17.99
C PRO A 119 -12.67 -7.67 18.26
N MET A 120 -12.14 -6.59 18.82
CA MET A 120 -12.89 -5.36 19.10
C MET A 120 -12.96 -4.41 17.89
N PHE A 121 -12.10 -4.58 16.89
CA PHE A 121 -12.06 -3.76 15.69
C PHE A 121 -13.21 -4.15 14.73
N LYS A 122 -14.42 -3.65 15.01
CA LYS A 122 -15.64 -4.03 14.28
C LYS A 122 -15.93 -3.24 13.02
N ALA A 123 -15.33 -2.07 12.85
CA ALA A 123 -15.56 -1.17 11.71
C ALA A 123 -17.07 -0.88 11.44
N MET A 124 -17.90 -0.80 12.49
CA MET A 124 -19.36 -0.70 12.35
C MET A 124 -19.82 0.61 11.69
N SER A 125 -19.11 1.69 11.93
CA SER A 125 -19.42 3.01 11.35
C SER A 125 -18.66 3.28 10.04
N TYR A 126 -18.00 2.26 9.47
CA TYR A 126 -17.30 2.41 8.22
C TYR A 126 -18.22 2.20 7.03
N ASP A 127 -18.45 3.27 6.28
CA ASP A 127 -19.05 3.26 4.94
C ASP A 127 -18.08 3.85 3.93
N ALA A 128 -17.56 2.98 3.07
CA ALA A 128 -16.57 3.37 2.07
C ALA A 128 -17.13 4.33 1.01
N ASN A 129 -18.44 4.27 0.72
CA ASN A 129 -19.06 5.17 -0.26
C ASN A 129 -19.23 6.58 0.33
N GLU A 130 -19.61 6.68 1.61
CA GLU A 130 -19.66 7.98 2.30
C GLU A 130 -18.28 8.63 2.36
N TRP A 131 -17.23 7.85 2.65
CA TRP A 131 -15.84 8.34 2.63
C TRP A 131 -15.45 8.83 1.23
N ALA A 132 -15.70 8.04 0.20
CA ALA A 132 -15.37 8.42 -1.18
C ALA A 132 -16.07 9.71 -1.60
N ASP A 133 -17.36 9.87 -1.28
CA ASP A 133 -18.13 11.10 -1.54
C ASP A 133 -17.56 12.30 -0.78
N LEU A 134 -17.29 12.14 0.51
CA LEU A 134 -16.69 13.20 1.35
C LEU A 134 -15.36 13.68 0.77
N PHE A 135 -14.46 12.76 0.43
CA PHE A 135 -13.14 13.12 -0.09
C PHE A 135 -13.19 13.76 -1.47
N LYS A 136 -14.10 13.29 -2.32
CA LYS A 136 -14.36 13.91 -3.62
C LYS A 136 -14.88 15.34 -3.45
N ARG A 137 -15.84 15.56 -2.56
CA ARG A 137 -16.38 16.91 -2.26
C ARG A 137 -15.32 17.83 -1.63
N ALA A 138 -14.37 17.27 -0.86
CA ALA A 138 -13.23 18.02 -0.34
C ALA A 138 -12.21 18.42 -1.43
N GLY A 139 -12.34 17.94 -2.66
CA GLY A 139 -11.49 18.28 -3.79
C GLY A 139 -10.24 17.41 -3.92
N ALA A 140 -10.12 16.33 -3.14
CA ALA A 140 -9.01 15.40 -3.25
C ALA A 140 -8.93 14.77 -4.65
N LYS A 141 -7.72 14.38 -5.04
CA LYS A 141 -7.43 13.68 -6.29
C LYS A 141 -7.00 12.24 -6.06
N TYR A 142 -6.47 11.95 -4.90
CA TYR A 142 -6.10 10.60 -4.46
C TYR A 142 -6.29 10.46 -2.96
N ILE A 143 -6.50 9.24 -2.52
CA ILE A 143 -6.64 8.90 -1.11
C ILE A 143 -5.64 7.80 -0.80
N VAL A 144 -4.99 7.84 0.36
CA VAL A 144 -4.09 6.80 0.85
C VAL A 144 -4.61 6.25 2.17
N LEU A 145 -5.02 4.99 2.16
CA LEU A 145 -5.45 4.27 3.36
C LEU A 145 -4.30 3.43 3.91
N THR A 146 -4.08 3.42 5.22
CA THR A 146 -3.18 2.45 5.88
C THR A 146 -3.76 1.04 5.76
N THR A 147 -3.45 0.34 4.66
CA THR A 147 -3.93 -1.04 4.45
C THR A 147 -3.31 -2.02 5.44
N LYS A 148 -2.10 -1.74 5.88
CA LYS A 148 -1.38 -2.41 6.96
C LYS A 148 -0.38 -1.44 7.58
N HIS A 149 -0.47 -1.19 8.90
CA HIS A 149 0.49 -0.39 9.65
C HIS A 149 1.58 -1.29 10.28
N HIS A 150 2.44 -0.72 11.12
CA HIS A 150 3.64 -1.40 11.67
C HIS A 150 3.33 -2.58 12.61
N GLU A 151 2.12 -2.72 13.13
CA GLU A 151 1.68 -3.89 13.90
C GLU A 151 1.35 -5.10 13.02
N GLY A 152 1.36 -4.93 11.71
CA GLY A 152 1.18 -5.99 10.73
C GLY A 152 -0.26 -6.47 10.53
N PHE A 153 -1.26 -5.85 11.19
CA PHE A 153 -2.67 -6.21 10.99
C PHE A 153 -3.15 -5.72 9.63
N ALA A 154 -3.57 -6.66 8.77
CA ALA A 154 -4.02 -6.35 7.42
C ALA A 154 -5.51 -6.02 7.38
N LEU A 155 -5.90 -4.92 6.73
CA LEU A 155 -7.30 -4.54 6.52
C LEU A 155 -7.95 -5.26 5.33
N TRP A 156 -7.33 -6.33 4.82
CA TRP A 156 -7.82 -7.19 3.75
C TRP A 156 -7.55 -8.66 4.07
N PRO A 157 -8.14 -9.65 3.35
CA PRO A 157 -7.96 -11.09 3.62
C PRO A 157 -6.54 -11.59 3.30
N SER A 158 -5.53 -11.07 4.00
CA SER A 158 -4.13 -11.44 3.83
C SER A 158 -3.81 -12.76 4.54
N LYS A 159 -3.62 -13.81 3.77
CA LYS A 159 -3.17 -15.12 4.29
C LYS A 159 -1.76 -15.04 4.84
N GLU A 160 -0.90 -14.20 4.26
CA GLU A 160 0.48 -13.97 4.67
C GLU A 160 0.55 -13.41 6.08
N ALA A 161 -0.35 -12.46 6.43
CA ALA A 161 -0.43 -11.92 7.79
C ALA A 161 -0.72 -13.05 8.81
N SER A 162 -1.82 -13.76 8.66
CA SER A 162 -2.21 -14.81 9.60
C SER A 162 -1.20 -15.94 9.69
N LYS A 163 -0.60 -16.33 8.55
CA LYS A 163 0.44 -17.36 8.51
C LYS A 163 1.70 -16.95 9.26
N SER A 164 2.16 -15.73 9.07
CA SER A 164 3.39 -15.25 9.70
C SER A 164 3.23 -15.05 11.21
N TYR A 165 2.09 -14.51 11.63
CA TYR A 165 1.79 -14.29 13.05
C TYR A 165 1.28 -15.54 13.78
N GLY A 166 0.99 -16.64 13.07
CA GLY A 166 0.47 -17.88 13.66
C GLY A 166 -0.92 -17.74 14.30
N ARG A 167 -1.68 -16.72 13.93
CA ARG A 167 -3.03 -16.41 14.42
C ARG A 167 -3.82 -15.63 13.38
N PRO A 168 -5.15 -15.51 13.48
CA PRO A 168 -5.92 -14.57 12.67
C PRO A 168 -5.37 -13.15 12.86
N TRP A 169 -4.84 -12.55 11.76
CA TRP A 169 -4.21 -11.23 11.82
C TRP A 169 -4.59 -10.35 10.63
N ASN A 170 -5.86 -10.45 10.24
CA ASN A 170 -6.46 -9.60 9.20
C ASN A 170 -7.95 -9.36 9.49
N SER A 171 -8.50 -8.31 8.90
CA SER A 171 -9.88 -7.85 9.15
C SER A 171 -10.97 -8.82 8.68
N MET A 172 -10.67 -9.77 7.80
CA MET A 172 -11.62 -10.79 7.37
C MET A 172 -11.74 -11.93 8.36
N GLU A 173 -10.63 -12.36 8.95
CA GLU A 173 -10.60 -13.51 9.87
C GLU A 173 -10.98 -13.13 11.29
N ILE A 174 -10.73 -11.89 11.72
CA ILE A 174 -11.03 -11.41 13.07
C ILE A 174 -11.52 -9.96 13.06
N GLY A 175 -12.36 -9.61 14.01
CA GLY A 175 -12.86 -8.26 14.23
C GLY A 175 -14.02 -7.91 13.31
N ALA A 176 -13.75 -7.20 12.23
CA ALA A 176 -14.77 -6.69 11.31
C ALA A 176 -15.43 -7.80 10.47
N HIS A 177 -14.71 -8.87 10.18
CA HIS A 177 -15.10 -9.94 9.23
C HIS A 177 -15.46 -9.38 7.84
N ARG A 178 -14.69 -8.36 7.40
CA ARG A 178 -14.91 -7.63 6.15
C ARG A 178 -13.57 -7.43 5.44
N ASP A 179 -13.63 -7.40 4.11
CA ASP A 179 -12.54 -6.91 3.26
C ASP A 179 -12.61 -5.38 3.16
N LEU A 180 -12.07 -4.70 4.16
CA LEU A 180 -12.16 -3.24 4.27
C LEU A 180 -11.40 -2.53 3.16
N VAL A 181 -10.29 -3.11 2.67
CA VAL A 181 -9.55 -2.58 1.51
C VAL A 181 -10.34 -2.77 0.23
N GLY A 182 -10.96 -3.91 0.02
CA GLY A 182 -11.82 -4.16 -1.13
C GLY A 182 -13.00 -3.19 -1.20
N GLU A 183 -13.66 -2.93 -0.07
CA GLU A 183 -14.73 -1.95 0.03
C GLU A 183 -14.24 -0.53 -0.30
N TYR A 184 -13.11 -0.12 0.27
CA TYR A 184 -12.45 1.16 0.00
C TYR A 184 -12.15 1.35 -1.50
N VAL A 185 -11.46 0.38 -2.10
CA VAL A 185 -11.07 0.41 -3.51
C VAL A 185 -12.29 0.47 -4.42
N ASN A 186 -13.31 -0.36 -4.14
CA ASN A 186 -14.53 -0.39 -4.93
C ASN A 186 -15.33 0.92 -4.84
N ALA A 187 -15.34 1.58 -3.69
CA ALA A 187 -15.98 2.87 -3.51
C ALA A 187 -15.26 3.99 -4.28
N LEU A 188 -13.93 4.08 -4.15
CA LEU A 188 -13.14 5.09 -4.85
C LEU A 188 -13.23 4.95 -6.37
N ARG A 189 -13.28 3.72 -6.89
CA ARG A 189 -13.39 3.46 -8.34
C ARG A 189 -14.72 3.85 -8.96
N LYS A 190 -15.75 4.12 -8.16
CA LYS A 190 -17.00 4.73 -8.63
C LYS A 190 -16.86 6.25 -8.83
N THR A 191 -15.70 6.78 -8.46
CA THR A 191 -15.35 8.21 -8.58
C THR A 191 -14.15 8.39 -9.50
N ASP A 192 -13.63 9.60 -9.60
CA ASP A 192 -12.37 9.95 -10.27
C ASP A 192 -11.14 9.96 -9.32
N LEU A 193 -11.35 9.57 -8.07
CA LEU A 193 -10.28 9.51 -7.06
C LEU A 193 -9.32 8.35 -7.35
N LYS A 194 -8.02 8.62 -7.25
CA LYS A 194 -6.98 7.61 -7.35
C LYS A 194 -6.82 6.84 -6.04
N VAL A 195 -6.60 5.54 -6.15
CA VAL A 195 -6.49 4.63 -5.02
C VAL A 195 -5.06 4.52 -4.55
N GLY A 196 -4.77 4.99 -3.34
CA GLY A 196 -3.49 4.80 -2.66
C GLY A 196 -3.59 3.77 -1.54
N CYS A 197 -2.58 2.92 -1.44
CA CYS A 197 -2.42 1.97 -0.35
C CYS A 197 -1.12 2.27 0.40
N TYR A 198 -1.22 2.65 1.67
CA TYR A 198 -0.05 2.65 2.55
C TYR A 198 0.25 1.21 2.96
N PHE A 199 1.51 0.84 2.86
CA PHE A 199 2.00 -0.49 3.18
C PHE A 199 3.26 -0.38 4.05
N SER A 200 3.15 -0.78 5.31
CA SER A 200 4.31 -0.82 6.19
C SER A 200 5.32 -1.87 5.74
N LEU A 201 6.58 -1.47 5.65
CA LEU A 201 7.71 -2.37 5.43
C LEU A 201 8.03 -3.13 6.72
N ARG A 202 8.18 -2.40 7.85
CA ARG A 202 8.44 -3.02 9.16
C ARG A 202 7.18 -3.65 9.74
N GLU A 203 7.41 -4.64 10.59
CA GLU A 203 6.37 -5.24 11.43
C GLU A 203 6.92 -5.57 12.81
N TRP A 204 6.48 -4.80 13.82
CA TRP A 204 7.07 -4.83 15.17
C TRP A 204 7.12 -6.22 15.83
N ASP A 205 6.07 -7.03 15.63
CA ASP A 205 5.91 -8.34 16.29
C ASP A 205 5.97 -9.52 15.32
N ASN A 206 6.32 -9.28 14.06
CA ASN A 206 6.42 -10.39 13.12
C ASN A 206 7.63 -11.26 13.48
N PRO A 207 7.46 -12.57 13.73
CA PRO A 207 8.57 -13.45 14.13
C PRO A 207 9.72 -13.51 13.11
N LEU A 208 9.44 -13.20 11.84
CA LEU A 208 10.46 -13.19 10.78
C LEU A 208 11.15 -11.83 10.65
N TYR A 209 10.62 -10.77 11.29
CA TYR A 209 11.15 -9.42 11.16
C TYR A 209 12.30 -9.17 12.14
N ASN A 210 13.48 -9.62 11.79
CA ASN A 210 14.73 -9.28 12.47
C ASN A 210 15.89 -9.30 11.47
N ARG A 211 17.01 -8.67 11.82
CA ARG A 211 18.16 -8.50 10.90
C ARG A 211 18.75 -9.81 10.39
N GLU A 212 18.67 -10.87 11.15
CA GLU A 212 19.25 -12.18 10.79
C GLU A 212 18.35 -12.96 9.84
N THR A 213 17.05 -12.66 9.82
CA THR A 213 16.04 -13.37 9.03
C THR A 213 15.34 -12.51 7.99
N MET A 214 15.89 -11.34 7.64
CA MET A 214 15.28 -10.41 6.68
C MET A 214 15.01 -11.05 5.31
N ASP A 215 15.89 -11.92 4.83
CA ASP A 215 15.63 -12.65 3.57
C ASP A 215 14.42 -13.58 3.68
N LEU A 216 14.23 -14.24 4.83
CA LEU A 216 13.05 -15.08 5.08
C LEU A 216 11.79 -14.21 5.21
N PHE A 217 11.89 -13.07 5.91
CA PHE A 217 10.80 -12.11 6.00
C PHE A 217 10.39 -11.63 4.61
N TYR A 218 11.36 -11.24 3.78
CA TYR A 218 11.12 -10.79 2.42
C TYR A 218 10.43 -11.88 1.57
N GLU A 219 10.98 -13.09 1.52
CA GLU A 219 10.51 -14.16 0.64
C GLU A 219 9.19 -14.79 1.09
N ARG A 220 8.96 -14.91 2.40
CA ARG A 220 7.83 -15.66 2.95
C ARG A 220 6.67 -14.79 3.40
N HIS A 221 6.90 -13.50 3.60
CA HIS A 221 5.89 -12.59 4.12
C HIS A 221 5.76 -11.31 3.30
N PHE A 222 6.79 -10.44 3.31
CA PHE A 222 6.69 -9.10 2.73
C PHE A 222 6.34 -9.10 1.24
N PHE A 223 7.12 -9.75 0.40
CA PHE A 223 6.95 -9.70 -1.04
C PHE A 223 5.70 -10.45 -1.53
N PRO A 224 5.36 -11.66 -1.02
CA PRO A 224 4.07 -12.30 -1.30
C PRO A 224 2.87 -11.44 -0.88
N GLN A 225 2.91 -10.81 0.30
CA GLN A 225 1.84 -9.98 0.81
C GLN A 225 1.65 -8.70 -0.03
N LEU A 226 2.75 -8.05 -0.45
CA LEU A 226 2.69 -6.90 -1.36
C LEU A 226 2.10 -7.31 -2.72
N LYS A 227 2.51 -8.47 -3.25
CA LYS A 227 1.95 -9.01 -4.49
C LYS A 227 0.45 -9.31 -4.37
N ASP A 228 0.03 -9.88 -3.26
CA ASP A 228 -1.39 -10.14 -2.98
C ASP A 228 -2.19 -8.83 -3.00
N LEU A 229 -1.74 -7.81 -2.27
CA LEU A 229 -2.37 -6.48 -2.26
C LEU A 229 -2.46 -5.87 -3.68
N VAL A 230 -1.35 -5.85 -4.40
CA VAL A 230 -1.28 -5.22 -5.73
C VAL A 230 -2.12 -5.98 -6.76
N ASN A 231 -2.05 -7.30 -6.77
CA ASN A 231 -2.78 -8.12 -7.73
C ASN A 231 -4.30 -8.06 -7.54
N ASN A 232 -4.77 -8.06 -6.29
CA ASN A 232 -6.19 -8.06 -5.99
C ASN A 232 -6.82 -6.66 -6.12
N TYR A 233 -6.14 -5.63 -5.64
CA TYR A 233 -6.72 -4.29 -5.53
C TYR A 233 -6.22 -3.30 -6.58
N LYS A 234 -5.13 -3.58 -7.26
CA LYS A 234 -4.58 -2.78 -8.38
C LYS A 234 -4.50 -1.28 -8.04
N PRO A 235 -3.82 -0.88 -6.96
CA PRO A 235 -3.75 0.51 -6.55
C PRO A 235 -3.06 1.40 -7.60
N ASP A 236 -3.36 2.70 -7.57
CA ASP A 236 -2.65 3.72 -8.35
C ASP A 236 -1.38 4.23 -7.65
N LEU A 237 -1.31 4.07 -6.32
CA LEU A 237 -0.18 4.49 -5.48
C LEU A 237 0.09 3.46 -4.38
N ILE A 238 1.35 3.05 -4.22
CA ILE A 238 1.84 2.38 -3.01
C ILE A 238 2.69 3.35 -2.21
N TRP A 239 2.27 3.60 -0.97
CA TRP A 239 3.03 4.38 0.00
C TRP A 239 3.73 3.44 0.98
N ALA A 240 5.01 3.19 0.72
CA ALA A 240 5.86 2.42 1.63
C ALA A 240 6.25 3.25 2.86
N ASP A 241 6.43 2.60 4.00
CA ASP A 241 6.90 3.26 5.22
C ASP A 241 7.60 2.31 6.18
N GLY A 242 8.44 2.89 7.05
CA GLY A 242 9.13 2.15 8.10
C GLY A 242 10.30 1.29 7.62
N PRO A 243 11.23 1.84 6.80
CA PRO A 243 12.40 1.07 6.37
C PRO A 243 13.42 0.87 7.49
N ASP A 244 13.18 1.45 8.68
CA ASP A 244 14.13 1.53 9.79
C ASP A 244 15.50 2.08 9.35
N SER A 245 16.59 1.59 9.90
CA SER A 245 17.96 1.92 9.49
C SER A 245 18.51 0.96 8.43
N MET A 246 17.62 0.25 7.71
CA MET A 246 18.01 -0.72 6.69
C MET A 246 18.05 -0.09 5.31
N ASN A 247 19.04 -0.50 4.51
CA ASN A 247 19.25 0.02 3.17
C ASN A 247 18.43 -0.75 2.12
N ASP A 248 18.49 -0.29 0.87
CA ASP A 248 17.80 -0.83 -0.29
C ASP A 248 18.15 -2.29 -0.61
N LYS A 249 19.38 -2.73 -0.30
CA LYS A 249 19.81 -4.12 -0.54
C LYS A 249 19.17 -5.09 0.45
N ILE A 250 19.07 -4.71 1.72
CA ILE A 250 18.39 -5.49 2.76
C ILE A 250 16.89 -5.62 2.42
N TRP A 251 16.27 -4.54 1.99
CA TRP A 251 14.87 -4.52 1.57
C TRP A 251 14.60 -5.07 0.16
N GLN A 252 15.65 -5.45 -0.58
CA GLN A 252 15.57 -5.89 -1.97
C GLN A 252 14.70 -4.94 -2.84
N VAL A 253 14.89 -3.64 -2.66
CA VAL A 253 14.03 -2.60 -3.28
C VAL A 253 14.06 -2.67 -4.78
N GLU A 254 15.25 -2.84 -5.39
CA GLU A 254 15.40 -2.95 -6.84
C GLU A 254 14.58 -4.12 -7.42
N ARG A 255 14.58 -5.27 -6.75
CA ARG A 255 13.78 -6.44 -7.14
C ARG A 255 12.27 -6.18 -7.02
N THR A 256 11.87 -5.54 -5.93
CA THR A 256 10.47 -5.20 -5.68
C THR A 256 9.94 -4.23 -6.73
N LEU A 257 10.68 -3.16 -7.00
CA LEU A 257 10.27 -2.14 -7.98
C LEU A 257 10.36 -2.65 -9.42
N SER A 258 11.35 -3.49 -9.75
CA SER A 258 11.44 -4.15 -11.06
C SER A 258 10.18 -4.97 -11.34
N TRP A 259 9.75 -5.80 -10.39
CA TRP A 259 8.49 -6.53 -10.49
C TRP A 259 7.29 -5.58 -10.63
N LEU A 260 7.22 -4.56 -9.78
CA LEU A 260 6.10 -3.63 -9.76
C LEU A 260 5.93 -2.88 -11.08
N TYR A 261 7.04 -2.50 -11.73
CA TYR A 261 7.07 -1.71 -12.95
C TYR A 261 7.13 -2.52 -14.25
N SER A 262 7.39 -3.83 -14.18
CA SER A 262 7.54 -4.67 -15.37
C SER A 262 6.50 -5.77 -15.49
N GLU A 263 6.07 -6.34 -14.36
CA GLU A 263 5.27 -7.56 -14.34
C GLU A 263 3.89 -7.37 -13.68
N SER A 264 3.77 -6.41 -12.75
CA SER A 264 2.53 -6.23 -11.99
C SER A 264 1.36 -5.78 -12.90
N PRO A 265 0.11 -6.03 -12.49
CA PRO A 265 -1.06 -5.59 -13.26
C PRO A 265 -1.22 -4.05 -13.32
N VAL A 266 -0.43 -3.31 -12.54
CA VAL A 266 -0.46 -1.84 -12.45
C VAL A 266 0.81 -1.17 -12.97
N LYS A 267 1.70 -1.92 -13.60
CA LYS A 267 3.02 -1.49 -14.04
C LYS A 267 3.05 -0.17 -14.82
N ASP A 268 2.02 0.10 -15.61
CA ASP A 268 1.94 1.28 -16.46
C ASP A 268 1.37 2.52 -15.73
N SER A 269 0.71 2.33 -14.58
CA SER A 269 -0.04 3.39 -13.90
C SER A 269 0.36 3.63 -12.45
N ILE A 270 1.16 2.73 -11.84
CA ILE A 270 1.52 2.80 -10.43
C ILE A 270 2.52 3.91 -10.15
N VAL A 271 2.33 4.61 -9.04
CA VAL A 271 3.30 5.53 -8.43
C VAL A 271 3.72 4.95 -7.08
N VAL A 272 4.94 5.21 -6.68
CA VAL A 272 5.46 4.86 -5.35
C VAL A 272 6.14 6.08 -4.72
N ASN A 273 6.22 6.11 -3.38
CA ASN A 273 6.98 7.11 -2.65
C ASN A 273 8.45 6.69 -2.46
N ASP A 274 9.25 7.53 -1.80
CA ASP A 274 10.69 7.35 -1.58
C ASP A 274 11.07 6.63 -0.28
N ARG A 275 10.10 6.12 0.49
CA ARG A 275 10.34 5.54 1.83
C ARG A 275 10.53 4.02 1.82
N TRP A 276 11.18 3.47 0.79
CA TRP A 276 11.44 2.04 0.65
C TRP A 276 12.70 1.55 1.37
N ALA A 277 13.63 2.44 1.66
CA ALA A 277 14.84 2.19 2.43
C ALA A 277 15.38 3.51 2.99
N ASN A 278 16.36 3.45 3.89
CA ASN A 278 16.92 4.67 4.48
C ASN A 278 17.81 5.49 3.53
N ASN A 279 18.25 4.89 2.42
CA ASN A 279 19.10 5.52 1.40
C ASN A 279 18.36 5.82 0.10
N THR A 280 17.02 5.68 0.05
CA THR A 280 16.22 5.85 -1.17
C THR A 280 15.73 7.28 -1.44
N GLY A 281 16.04 8.23 -0.58
CA GLY A 281 15.44 9.58 -0.58
C GLY A 281 15.92 10.58 -1.66
N ARG A 282 16.71 10.20 -2.68
CA ARG A 282 17.21 11.18 -3.66
C ARG A 282 17.37 10.76 -5.12
N ASN A 283 17.29 9.48 -5.50
CA ASN A 283 17.71 9.04 -6.84
C ASN A 283 16.81 8.00 -7.51
N MET A 284 15.51 7.96 -7.28
CA MET A 284 14.81 6.72 -7.52
C MET A 284 13.57 6.81 -8.39
N GLY A 285 13.50 7.63 -9.42
CA GLY A 285 12.29 7.65 -10.28
C GLY A 285 10.98 7.65 -9.46
N ILE A 286 11.15 7.76 -8.18
CA ILE A 286 10.23 7.74 -7.07
C ILE A 286 10.08 9.17 -6.65
N ILE A 287 8.91 9.68 -6.78
CA ILE A 287 8.72 11.09 -6.64
C ILE A 287 7.96 11.40 -5.39
N ILE A 288 8.63 12.15 -4.55
CA ILE A 288 8.01 13.34 -4.02
C ILE A 288 8.88 14.48 -4.52
N PRO A 289 8.47 15.25 -5.53
CA PRO A 289 9.14 16.50 -5.84
C PRO A 289 9.12 17.32 -4.56
N GLU A 290 10.25 17.93 -4.21
CA GLU A 290 10.42 18.85 -3.07
C GLU A 290 9.39 20.00 -3.04
N ASN A 291 8.59 20.13 -4.11
CA ASN A 291 7.58 21.18 -4.32
C ASN A 291 6.12 20.70 -4.28
N ILE A 292 5.82 19.43 -3.97
CA ILE A 292 4.44 18.99 -3.77
C ILE A 292 4.16 19.05 -2.27
N ALA A 293 3.44 20.07 -1.84
CA ALA A 293 2.89 20.12 -0.50
C ALA A 293 1.84 19.02 -0.35
N ILE A 294 2.25 17.86 0.19
CA ILE A 294 1.31 16.85 0.64
C ILE A 294 0.72 17.38 1.93
N GLN A 295 -0.51 17.90 1.87
CA GLN A 295 -1.27 18.13 3.10
C GLN A 295 -1.73 16.76 3.60
N ILE A 296 -0.99 16.22 4.57
CA ILE A 296 -1.38 15.02 5.30
C ILE A 296 -2.45 15.45 6.30
N VAL A 297 -3.70 15.20 5.98
CA VAL A 297 -4.78 15.30 6.95
C VAL A 297 -4.83 13.96 7.68
N HIS A 298 -4.32 13.94 8.92
CA HIS A 298 -4.51 12.81 9.81
C HIS A 298 -5.97 12.73 10.23
N ILE A 299 -6.77 11.95 9.54
CA ILE A 299 -8.10 11.60 10.00
C ILE A 299 -7.95 10.39 10.93
N ILE A 300 -7.65 10.68 12.19
CA ILE A 300 -7.74 9.68 13.25
C ILE A 300 -9.22 9.52 13.56
N SER A 301 -9.77 8.40 13.13
CA SER A 301 -11.11 7.88 13.46
C SER A 301 -12.31 8.81 13.25
N LEU A 302 -13.02 8.61 12.17
CA LEU A 302 -14.44 8.94 12.03
C LEU A 302 -15.34 7.82 12.62
N GLY A 303 -14.96 7.23 13.73
CA GLY A 303 -15.75 6.21 14.39
C GLY A 303 -15.96 6.55 15.86
N ARG A 304 -17.12 7.08 16.22
CA ARG A 304 -17.59 6.99 17.60
C ARG A 304 -17.78 5.51 17.91
N SER A 305 -16.82 4.89 18.58
CA SER A 305 -17.08 3.70 19.36
C SER A 305 -17.95 4.11 20.52
N VAL A 306 -19.26 4.00 20.37
CA VAL A 306 -20.13 3.96 21.53
C VAL A 306 -19.85 2.62 22.18
N VAL A 307 -18.99 2.63 23.20
CA VAL A 307 -18.95 1.54 24.17
C VAL A 307 -20.18 1.79 25.02
N ALA A 308 -21.20 0.97 24.81
CA ALA A 308 -22.29 0.77 25.73
C ALA A 308 -21.96 -0.43 26.63
#